data_3a25ddc7eb0c16a6a2988ff3bb187ca0
#
_entry.id   3a25ddc7eb0c16a6a2988ff3bb187ca0
#
_cell.length_a   1.000
_cell.length_b   1.000
_cell.length_c   1.000
_cell.angle_alpha   90.00
_cell.angle_beta   90.00
_cell.angle_gamma   90.00
#
_symmetry.space_group_name_H-M   'P 1'
#
loop_
_entity.id
_entity.type
_entity.pdbx_description
1 polymer ?
#
loop_
_entity_poly.entity_id
_entity_poly.type
_entity_poly.pdbx_seq_one_letter_code
_entity_poly.pdbx_strand_id
1 'polypeptide(L)'
;VTIRFTPEATIELEDVLGYLAAHSPGGARNVSARIQQVLSNLSEYPLTGMRTSLEPMRRVAVTPYPYLIFYLPGDDEIIVVGIRHAARDPSSMPDQP
;
A
#
# COMPACT_ATOMS: atom_id res chain seq x y z
N VAL A 1 -13.40 -6.70 -7.46
CA VAL A 1 -12.19 -7.51 -7.60
C VAL A 1 -11.65 -7.95 -6.25
N THR A 2 -10.91 -9.03 -6.24
CA THR A 2 -10.27 -9.57 -5.05
C THR A 2 -8.93 -8.88 -4.82
N ILE A 3 -8.60 -8.61 -3.56
CA ILE A 3 -7.30 -8.05 -3.20
C ILE A 3 -6.47 -9.12 -2.51
N ARG A 4 -5.24 -9.32 -2.99
CA ARG A 4 -4.27 -10.21 -2.39
C ARG A 4 -3.00 -9.45 -2.06
N PHE A 5 -2.28 -9.94 -1.07
CA PHE A 5 -0.98 -9.39 -0.67
C PHE A 5 0.10 -10.43 -0.96
N THR A 6 1.24 -9.98 -1.46
CA THR A 6 2.42 -10.84 -1.48
C THR A 6 2.88 -11.08 -0.05
N PRO A 7 3.64 -12.16 0.21
CA PRO A 7 4.22 -12.37 1.54
C PRO A 7 5.03 -11.17 2.02
N GLU A 8 5.80 -10.55 1.13
CA GLU A 8 6.60 -9.36 1.46
C GLU A 8 5.71 -8.19 1.86
N ALA A 9 4.63 -7.95 1.11
CA ALA A 9 3.70 -6.87 1.44
C ALA A 9 3.00 -7.10 2.77
N THR A 10 2.67 -8.36 3.08
CA THR A 10 2.07 -8.71 4.37
C THR A 10 3.01 -8.38 5.52
N ILE A 11 4.30 -8.76 5.38
CA ILE A 11 5.31 -8.46 6.40
C ILE A 11 5.46 -6.95 6.57
N GLU A 12 5.48 -6.20 5.46
CA GLU A 12 5.62 -4.74 5.52
C GLU A 12 4.43 -4.09 6.20
N LEU A 13 3.22 -4.57 5.93
CA LEU A 13 2.03 -4.07 6.62
C LEU A 13 2.12 -4.34 8.12
N GLU A 14 2.50 -5.55 8.50
CA GLU A 14 2.66 -5.91 9.90
C GLU A 14 3.71 -5.05 10.58
N ASP A 15 4.83 -4.79 9.90
CA ASP A 15 5.90 -3.95 10.44
C ASP A 15 5.42 -2.51 10.67
N VAL A 16 4.71 -1.93 9.70
CA VAL A 16 4.17 -0.57 9.83
C VAL A 16 3.19 -0.50 11.01
N LEU A 17 2.23 -1.40 11.06
CA LEU A 17 1.19 -1.37 12.11
C LEU A 17 1.78 -1.72 13.48
N GLY A 18 2.75 -2.63 13.53
CA GLY A 18 3.43 -2.97 14.77
C GLY A 18 4.25 -1.81 15.33
N TYR A 19 4.98 -1.13 14.47
CA TYR A 19 5.72 0.07 14.88
C TYR A 19 4.77 1.14 15.42
N LEU A 20 3.69 1.42 14.69
CA LEU A 20 2.72 2.43 15.12
C LEU A 20 2.05 2.04 16.44
N ALA A 21 1.69 0.76 16.60
CA ALA A 21 1.03 0.30 17.83
C ALA A 21 1.92 0.48 19.06
N ALA A 22 3.24 0.31 18.89
CA ALA A 22 4.20 0.49 19.97
C ALA A 22 4.36 1.96 20.37
N HIS A 23 4.14 2.89 19.43
CA HIS A 23 4.35 4.33 19.67
C HIS A 23 3.05 5.10 19.83
N SER A 24 1.96 4.65 19.18
CA SER A 24 0.67 5.31 19.21
C SER A 24 -0.43 4.33 18.82
N PRO A 25 -1.06 3.62 19.79
CA PRO A 25 -2.12 2.66 19.45
C PRO A 25 -3.27 3.27 18.65
N GLY A 26 -3.66 4.51 18.99
CA GLY A 26 -4.66 5.24 18.21
C GLY A 26 -4.22 5.51 16.78
N GLY A 27 -2.95 5.85 16.59
CA GLY A 27 -2.38 6.05 15.26
C GLY A 27 -2.40 4.77 14.43
N ALA A 28 -2.08 3.63 15.06
CA ALA A 28 -2.13 2.34 14.36
C ALA A 28 -3.55 2.03 13.88
N ARG A 29 -4.55 2.23 14.72
CA ARG A 29 -5.96 2.01 14.34
C ARG A 29 -6.38 2.92 13.19
N ASN A 30 -6.00 4.19 13.26
CA ASN A 30 -6.38 5.17 12.23
C ASN A 30 -5.74 4.84 10.88
N VAL A 31 -4.46 4.48 10.87
CA VAL A 31 -3.76 4.11 9.64
C VAL A 31 -4.35 2.83 9.06
N SER A 32 -4.61 1.83 9.92
CA SER A 32 -5.22 0.57 9.48
C SER A 32 -6.58 0.81 8.82
N ALA A 33 -7.43 1.64 9.45
CA ALA A 33 -8.74 1.97 8.89
C ALA A 33 -8.62 2.68 7.54
N ARG A 34 -7.66 3.60 7.42
CA ARG A 34 -7.46 4.32 6.17
C ARG A 34 -6.93 3.40 5.06
N ILE A 35 -6.01 2.50 5.39
CA ILE A 35 -5.54 1.50 4.43
C ILE A 35 -6.71 0.67 3.91
N GLN A 36 -7.60 0.23 4.80
CA GLN A 36 -8.77 -0.53 4.38
C GLN A 36 -9.68 0.26 3.45
N GLN A 37 -9.87 1.55 3.70
CA GLN A 37 -10.66 2.42 2.83
C GLN A 37 -10.02 2.55 1.46
N VAL A 38 -8.71 2.74 1.40
CA VAL A 38 -7.97 2.85 0.14
C VAL A 38 -8.10 1.55 -0.65
N LEU A 39 -7.92 0.41 0.01
CA LEU A 39 -8.03 -0.90 -0.65
C LEU A 39 -9.45 -1.15 -1.15
N SER A 40 -10.46 -0.76 -0.38
CA SER A 40 -11.86 -0.88 -0.79
C SER A 40 -12.12 -0.05 -2.05
N ASN A 41 -11.59 1.16 -2.11
CA ASN A 41 -11.73 2.00 -3.30
C ASN A 41 -11.01 1.39 -4.51
N LEU A 42 -9.84 0.82 -4.32
CA LEU A 42 -9.12 0.12 -5.39
C LEU A 42 -9.88 -1.10 -5.89
N SER A 43 -10.58 -1.78 -5.00
CA SER A 43 -11.41 -2.93 -5.36
C SER A 43 -12.50 -2.55 -6.37
N GLU A 44 -13.04 -1.33 -6.27
CA GLU A 44 -14.03 -0.83 -7.20
C GLU A 44 -13.41 -0.15 -8.42
N TYR A 45 -12.31 0.55 -8.22
CA TYR A 45 -11.65 1.35 -9.25
C TYR A 45 -10.15 1.03 -9.31
N PRO A 46 -9.78 -0.11 -9.91
CA PRO A 46 -8.40 -0.61 -9.85
C PRO A 46 -7.35 0.30 -10.50
N LEU A 47 -7.77 1.17 -11.42
CA LEU A 47 -6.84 1.99 -12.17
C LEU A 47 -6.74 3.43 -11.65
N THR A 48 -7.23 3.70 -10.43
CA THR A 48 -7.16 5.04 -9.85
C THR A 48 -5.77 5.39 -9.32
N GLY A 49 -4.93 4.39 -9.05
CA GLY A 49 -3.57 4.64 -8.62
C GLY A 49 -2.71 5.28 -9.71
N MET A 50 -1.65 5.98 -9.27
CA MET A 50 -0.72 6.62 -10.18
C MET A 50 0.14 5.57 -10.89
N ARG A 51 0.37 5.75 -12.19
CA ARG A 51 1.28 4.90 -12.93
C ARG A 51 2.70 5.04 -12.40
N THR A 52 3.46 3.96 -12.51
CA THR A 52 4.88 3.97 -12.16
C THR A 52 5.71 3.64 -13.39
N SER A 53 7.03 3.73 -13.27
CA SER A 53 7.94 3.38 -14.36
C SER A 53 7.98 1.88 -14.63
N LEU A 54 7.44 1.05 -13.74
CA LEU A 54 7.40 -0.41 -13.91
C LEU A 54 5.96 -0.85 -14.18
N GLU A 55 5.47 -0.62 -15.39
CA GLU A 55 4.12 -1.06 -15.74
C GLU A 55 4.00 -2.58 -15.66
N PRO A 56 2.86 -3.12 -15.22
CA PRO A 56 1.59 -2.41 -14.92
C PRO A 56 1.47 -1.92 -13.48
N MET A 57 2.57 -1.86 -12.72
CA MET A 57 2.54 -1.45 -11.32
C MET A 57 2.01 -0.03 -11.16
N ARG A 58 1.13 0.14 -10.18
CA ARG A 58 0.62 1.45 -9.78
C ARG A 58 0.87 1.67 -8.30
N ARG A 59 0.77 2.92 -7.87
CA ARG A 59 0.88 3.27 -6.46
C ARG A 59 -0.23 4.22 -6.07
N VAL A 60 -0.62 4.16 -4.80
CA VAL A 60 -1.65 5.02 -4.24
C VAL A 60 -1.21 5.49 -2.86
N ALA A 61 -1.45 6.77 -2.56
CA ALA A 61 -1.13 7.33 -1.25
C ALA A 61 -2.23 7.02 -0.25
N VAL A 62 -1.83 6.77 1.00
CA VAL A 62 -2.76 6.53 2.12
C VAL A 62 -3.01 7.86 2.84
N THR A 63 -3.32 8.92 2.08
CA THR A 63 -3.53 10.26 2.62
C THR A 63 -4.57 10.27 3.73
N PRO A 64 -4.38 11.01 4.82
CA PRO A 64 -3.32 11.99 5.10
C PRO A 64 -2.05 11.41 5.72
N TYR A 65 -1.92 10.10 5.76
CA TYR A 65 -0.77 9.44 6.37
C TYR A 65 0.36 9.27 5.34
N PRO A 66 1.63 9.23 5.77
CA PRO A 66 2.77 9.25 4.85
C PRO A 66 3.14 7.85 4.36
N TYR A 67 2.17 7.09 3.86
CA TYR A 67 2.40 5.75 3.34
C TYR A 67 1.95 5.62 1.90
N LEU A 68 2.64 4.76 1.16
CA LEU A 68 2.33 4.43 -0.23
C LEU A 68 2.05 2.93 -0.33
N ILE A 69 1.01 2.59 -1.08
CA ILE A 69 0.69 1.20 -1.42
C ILE A 69 1.03 1.00 -2.90
N PHE A 70 1.88 0.00 -3.17
CA PHE A 70 2.24 -0.39 -4.53
C PHE A 70 1.49 -1.67 -4.89
N TYR A 71 0.88 -1.69 -6.05
CA TYR A 71 0.02 -2.80 -6.43
C TYR A 71 0.06 -3.08 -7.93
N LEU A 72 -0.30 -4.31 -8.31
CA LEU A 72 -0.43 -4.75 -9.68
C LEU A 72 -1.92 -4.98 -9.96
N PRO A 73 -2.56 -4.16 -10.82
CA PRO A 73 -3.95 -4.41 -11.19
C PRO A 73 -4.01 -5.55 -12.21
N GLY A 74 -4.87 -6.53 -11.94
CA GLY A 74 -5.17 -7.63 -12.86
C GLY A 74 -6.63 -7.60 -13.26
N ASP A 75 -7.05 -8.60 -14.04
CA ASP A 75 -8.42 -8.65 -14.55
C ASP A 75 -9.43 -8.87 -13.42
N ASP A 76 -9.16 -9.81 -12.52
CA ASP A 76 -10.07 -10.17 -11.45
C ASP A 76 -9.51 -9.90 -10.07
N GLU A 77 -8.28 -9.42 -9.98
CA GLU A 77 -7.64 -9.22 -8.69
C GLU A 77 -6.65 -8.08 -8.72
N ILE A 78 -6.36 -7.58 -7.54
CA ILE A 78 -5.29 -6.62 -7.31
C ILE A 78 -4.29 -7.30 -6.38
N ILE A 79 -3.01 -7.25 -6.74
CA ILE A 79 -1.95 -7.82 -5.91
C ILE A 79 -1.16 -6.67 -5.31
N VAL A 80 -1.24 -6.51 -3.99
CA VAL A 80 -0.44 -5.53 -3.26
C VAL A 80 0.97 -6.10 -3.12
N VAL A 81 1.95 -5.40 -3.66
CA VAL A 81 3.34 -5.86 -3.68
C VAL A 81 4.23 -5.13 -2.68
N GLY A 82 3.79 -4.00 -2.14
CA GLY A 82 4.57 -3.29 -1.15
C GLY A 82 3.81 -2.19 -0.46
N ILE A 83 4.22 -1.88 0.77
CA ILE A 83 3.74 -0.75 1.54
C ILE A 83 4.99 -0.06 2.07
N ARG A 84 5.15 1.24 1.77
CA ARG A 84 6.35 2.00 2.11
C ARG A 84 6.00 3.32 2.72
N HIS A 85 6.84 3.79 3.63
CA HIS A 85 6.78 5.17 4.10
C HIS A 85 7.24 6.09 2.97
N ALA A 86 6.49 7.18 2.71
CA ALA A 86 6.76 8.06 1.57
C ALA A 86 8.12 8.78 1.67
N ALA A 87 8.66 8.95 2.87
CA ALA A 87 9.97 9.58 3.09
C ALA A 87 11.14 8.61 2.97
N ARG A 88 10.86 7.33 2.66
CA ARG A 88 11.91 6.33 2.48
C ARG A 88 12.72 6.64 1.23
N ASP A 89 13.98 6.18 1.23
CA ASP A 89 14.88 6.34 0.07
C ASP A 89 14.18 5.88 -1.21
N PRO A 90 14.08 6.76 -2.23
CA PRO A 90 13.44 6.39 -3.48
C PRO A 90 14.01 5.14 -4.13
N SER A 91 15.30 4.88 -3.97
CA SER A 91 15.94 3.69 -4.56
C SER A 91 15.45 2.38 -3.96
N SER A 92 14.82 2.42 -2.78
CA SER A 92 14.28 1.23 -2.12
C SER A 92 12.80 1.00 -2.43
N MET A 93 12.16 1.85 -3.24
CA MET A 93 10.75 1.72 -3.59
C MET A 93 10.54 0.59 -4.61
N PRO A 94 9.41 -0.14 -4.53
CA PRO A 94 9.15 -1.26 -5.43
C PRO A 94 9.15 -0.91 -6.92
N ASP A 95 8.89 0.36 -7.27
CA ASP A 95 8.83 0.82 -8.65
C ASP A 95 10.20 1.28 -9.19
N GLN A 96 11.25 1.16 -8.41
CA GLN A 96 12.61 1.47 -8.86
C GLN A 96 13.28 0.23 -9.42
N PRO A 97 14.00 0.36 -10.55
CA PRO A 97 14.72 -0.76 -11.14
C PRO A 97 15.89 -1.22 -10.29
#